data_83fee8312851e77e93b625ca5d4d5552
#
_entry.id   83fee8312851e77e93b625ca5d4d5552
#
_cell.length_a   1.000
_cell.length_b   1.000
_cell.length_c   1.000
_cell.angle_alpha   90.00
_cell.angle_beta   90.00
_cell.angle_gamma   90.00
#
_symmetry.space_group_name_H-M   'P 1'
#
loop_
_entity.id
_entity.type
_entity.pdbx_description
1 polymer ?
#
loop_
_entity_poly.entity_id
_entity_poly.type
_entity_poly.pdbx_seq_one_letter_code
_entity_poly.pdbx_strand_id
1 'polypeptide(L)'
;MLDAEQISSLQNDRIKNLVKLRNRRPRDQQRIFLAEGYRAMSRALEKGIVPREIYFSPDWFQGENEMDLLKRAQSQGSKLFEISKIAFEKVAYRDRPEGIIGIISQWNYSIKDLALSNPPFLLIVESIEKPGNLGTILRTADAAGVEAVICCDSVTNL
;
A
#
# COMPACT_ATOMS: atom_id res chain seq x y z
N MET A 1 6.13 -22.26 10.15
CA MET A 1 4.67 -22.10 10.24
C MET A 1 4.41 -20.60 10.23
N LEU A 2 3.37 -20.11 9.57
CA LEU A 2 2.98 -18.68 9.64
C LEU A 2 2.39 -18.45 11.03
N ASP A 3 2.90 -17.45 11.72
CA ASP A 3 2.32 -16.96 12.98
C ASP A 3 1.38 -15.81 12.65
N ALA A 4 0.07 -16.10 12.61
CA ALA A 4 -0.96 -15.16 12.24
C ALA A 4 -2.12 -15.20 13.24
N GLU A 5 -2.54 -14.03 13.70
CA GLU A 5 -3.73 -13.88 14.53
C GLU A 5 -4.98 -14.04 13.67
N GLN A 6 -5.95 -14.83 14.13
CA GLN A 6 -7.21 -15.07 13.43
C GLN A 6 -8.26 -14.04 13.84
N ILE A 7 -8.88 -13.38 12.87
CA ILE A 7 -9.96 -12.42 13.10
C ILE A 7 -11.19 -12.79 12.26
N SER A 8 -12.22 -13.34 12.88
CA SER A 8 -13.46 -13.72 12.21
C SER A 8 -14.57 -12.68 12.32
N SER A 9 -14.56 -11.87 13.39
CA SER A 9 -15.64 -10.93 13.68
C SER A 9 -15.51 -9.61 12.91
N LEU A 10 -16.58 -9.23 12.22
CA LEU A 10 -16.71 -7.90 11.61
C LEU A 10 -16.76 -6.76 12.62
N GLN A 11 -17.01 -7.06 13.89
CA GLN A 11 -17.06 -6.08 14.98
C GLN A 11 -15.69 -5.86 15.63
N ASN A 12 -14.67 -6.61 15.22
CA ASN A 12 -13.30 -6.41 15.67
C ASN A 12 -12.83 -5.01 15.33
N ASP A 13 -12.15 -4.34 16.27
CA ASP A 13 -11.74 -2.94 16.12
C ASP A 13 -10.72 -2.75 15.01
N ARG A 14 -9.90 -3.77 14.70
CA ARG A 14 -8.97 -3.75 13.56
C ARG A 14 -9.73 -3.71 12.24
N ILE A 15 -10.79 -4.51 12.09
CA ILE A 15 -11.64 -4.51 10.88
C ILE A 15 -12.36 -3.17 10.74
N LYS A 16 -12.91 -2.62 11.84
CA LYS A 16 -13.53 -1.29 11.82
C LYS A 16 -12.51 -0.20 11.43
N ASN A 17 -11.27 -0.30 11.92
CA ASN A 17 -10.23 0.64 11.55
C ASN A 17 -9.86 0.54 10.06
N LEU A 18 -9.67 -0.67 9.53
CA LEU A 18 -9.42 -0.85 8.09
C LEU A 18 -10.50 -0.20 7.21
N VAL A 19 -11.78 -0.37 7.59
CA VAL A 19 -12.89 0.29 6.89
C VAL A 19 -12.78 1.83 6.96
N LYS A 20 -12.43 2.39 8.13
CA LYS A 20 -12.22 3.84 8.28
C LYS A 20 -11.06 4.34 7.42
N LEU A 21 -10.00 3.53 7.28
CA LEU A 21 -8.81 3.86 6.50
C LEU A 21 -9.08 3.94 4.97
N ARG A 22 -10.25 3.58 4.50
CA ARG A 22 -10.68 3.88 3.12
C ARG A 22 -10.77 5.39 2.88
N ASN A 23 -10.96 6.19 3.92
CA ASN A 23 -10.99 7.65 3.85
C ASN A 23 -9.59 8.25 4.12
N ARG A 24 -9.31 9.38 3.46
CA ARG A 24 -8.02 10.08 3.58
C ARG A 24 -7.73 10.52 5.02
N ARG A 25 -8.68 11.23 5.66
CA ARG A 25 -8.46 11.83 6.98
C ARG A 25 -7.97 10.85 8.06
N PRO A 26 -8.56 9.65 8.25
CA PRO A 26 -8.01 8.65 9.17
C PRO A 26 -6.60 8.17 8.80
N ARG A 27 -6.28 8.04 7.49
CA ARG A 27 -4.92 7.67 7.06
C ARG A 27 -3.90 8.72 7.44
N ASP A 28 -4.19 10.00 7.18
CA ASP A 28 -3.32 11.11 7.51
C ASP A 28 -3.13 11.26 9.02
N GLN A 29 -4.20 11.09 9.80
CA GLN A 29 -4.12 11.10 11.27
C GLN A 29 -3.24 9.99 11.83
N GLN A 30 -3.30 8.80 11.24
CA GLN A 30 -2.50 7.64 11.67
C GLN A 30 -1.12 7.60 10.98
N ARG A 31 -0.87 8.49 10.01
CA ARG A 31 0.33 8.54 9.17
C ARG A 31 0.62 7.19 8.51
N ILE A 32 -0.40 6.64 7.88
CA ILE A 32 -0.33 5.35 7.18
C ILE A 32 -1.09 5.42 5.86
N PHE A 33 -0.83 4.44 5.00
CA PHE A 33 -1.65 4.16 3.83
C PHE A 33 -1.87 2.65 3.68
N LEU A 34 -2.85 2.31 2.85
CA LEU A 34 -3.16 0.91 2.55
C LEU A 34 -2.63 0.56 1.16
N ALA A 35 -2.00 -0.59 1.06
CA ALA A 35 -1.63 -1.17 -0.21
C ALA A 35 -2.31 -2.52 -0.37
N GLU A 36 -3.04 -2.73 -1.47
CA GLU A 36 -3.79 -3.95 -1.73
C GLU A 36 -3.20 -4.72 -2.90
N GLY A 37 -3.06 -6.02 -2.71
CA GLY A 37 -2.68 -6.99 -3.72
C GLY A 37 -1.24 -7.47 -3.64
N TYR A 38 -1.03 -8.70 -4.17
CA TYR A 38 0.25 -9.40 -4.18
C TYR A 38 1.38 -8.54 -4.76
N ARG A 39 1.16 -7.95 -5.95
CA ARG A 39 2.20 -7.19 -6.66
C ARG A 39 2.66 -5.96 -5.88
N ALA A 40 1.73 -5.26 -5.24
CA ALA A 40 2.05 -4.08 -4.43
C ALA A 40 2.91 -4.47 -3.24
N MET A 41 2.53 -5.55 -2.53
CA MET A 41 3.27 -6.06 -1.38
C MET A 41 4.66 -6.60 -1.76
N SER A 42 4.75 -7.37 -2.86
CA SER A 42 6.04 -7.91 -3.32
C SER A 42 7.04 -6.79 -3.61
N ARG A 43 6.61 -5.78 -4.36
CA ARG A 43 7.45 -4.62 -4.69
C ARG A 43 7.86 -3.80 -3.47
N ALA A 44 6.92 -3.61 -2.51
CA ALA A 44 7.23 -2.93 -1.27
C ALA A 44 8.35 -3.65 -0.51
N LEU A 45 8.23 -4.96 -0.30
CA LEU A 45 9.23 -5.77 0.39
C LEU A 45 10.58 -5.84 -0.36
N GLU A 46 10.57 -5.85 -1.70
CA GLU A 46 11.78 -5.79 -2.52
C GLU A 46 12.55 -4.48 -2.34
N LYS A 47 11.84 -3.40 -2.07
CA LYS A 47 12.41 -2.07 -1.81
C LYS A 47 12.66 -1.79 -0.32
N GLY A 48 12.54 -2.81 0.54
CA GLY A 48 12.74 -2.66 1.98
C GLY A 48 11.60 -1.93 2.70
N ILE A 49 10.47 -1.72 2.04
CA ILE A 49 9.28 -1.10 2.62
C ILE A 49 8.45 -2.21 3.28
N VAL A 50 8.61 -2.36 4.60
CA VAL A 50 7.97 -3.41 5.37
C VAL A 50 6.63 -2.92 5.92
N PRO A 51 5.50 -3.55 5.56
CA PRO A 51 4.21 -3.24 6.16
C PRO A 51 4.23 -3.49 7.67
N ARG A 52 3.60 -2.62 8.45
CA ARG A 52 3.45 -2.83 9.91
C ARG A 52 2.56 -4.03 10.20
N GLU A 53 1.47 -4.12 9.45
CA GLU A 53 0.46 -5.14 9.56
C GLU A 53 0.04 -5.59 8.15
N ILE A 54 -0.21 -6.88 8.00
CA ILE A 54 -0.80 -7.44 6.78
C ILE A 54 -2.05 -8.21 7.19
N TYR A 55 -3.16 -7.89 6.55
CA TYR A 55 -4.42 -8.60 6.65
C TYR A 55 -4.61 -9.44 5.39
N PHE A 56 -4.88 -10.71 5.54
CA PHE A 56 -5.02 -11.60 4.40
C PHE A 56 -6.18 -12.58 4.57
N SER A 57 -6.71 -13.04 3.44
CA SER A 57 -7.72 -14.09 3.39
C SER A 57 -7.35 -15.08 2.28
N PRO A 58 -7.00 -16.31 2.64
CA PRO A 58 -6.64 -17.34 1.65
C PRO A 58 -7.73 -17.61 0.62
N ASP A 59 -9.00 -17.42 0.98
CA ASP A 59 -10.15 -17.59 0.07
C ASP A 59 -10.11 -16.67 -1.16
N TRP A 60 -9.32 -15.59 -1.10
CA TRP A 60 -9.16 -14.61 -2.17
C TRP A 60 -7.80 -14.68 -2.86
N PHE A 61 -6.93 -15.61 -2.51
CA PHE A 61 -5.65 -15.77 -3.20
C PHE A 61 -5.87 -16.17 -4.66
N GLN A 62 -5.09 -15.59 -5.55
CA GLN A 62 -5.21 -15.79 -6.99
C GLN A 62 -4.02 -16.55 -7.57
N GLY A 63 -2.97 -16.76 -6.79
CA GLY A 63 -1.75 -17.45 -7.17
C GLY A 63 -1.32 -18.48 -6.12
N GLU A 64 -0.08 -18.89 -6.24
CA GLU A 64 0.54 -19.88 -5.34
C GLU A 64 1.63 -19.26 -4.45
N ASN A 65 1.98 -17.98 -4.71
CA ASN A 65 3.12 -17.33 -4.07
C ASN A 65 2.74 -16.44 -2.86
N GLU A 66 1.45 -16.30 -2.55
CA GLU A 66 0.97 -15.43 -1.49
C GLU A 66 1.48 -15.86 -0.12
N MET A 67 1.52 -17.17 0.13
CA MET A 67 2.01 -17.71 1.39
C MET A 67 3.51 -17.44 1.60
N ASP A 68 4.32 -17.51 0.54
CA ASP A 68 5.75 -17.22 0.64
C ASP A 68 6.01 -15.71 0.80
N LEU A 69 5.18 -14.87 0.16
CA LEU A 69 5.18 -13.43 0.39
C LEU A 69 4.90 -13.10 1.86
N LEU A 70 3.89 -13.73 2.47
CA LEU A 70 3.53 -13.53 3.87
C LEU A 70 4.65 -13.97 4.82
N LYS A 71 5.28 -15.13 4.58
CA LYS A 71 6.45 -15.59 5.35
C LYS A 71 7.60 -14.59 5.26
N ARG A 72 7.89 -14.07 4.05
CA ARG A 72 8.92 -13.06 3.84
C ARG A 72 8.60 -11.77 4.58
N ALA A 73 7.36 -11.29 4.51
CA ALA A 73 6.93 -10.10 5.25
C ALA A 73 7.06 -10.28 6.76
N GLN A 74 6.65 -11.44 7.29
CA GLN A 74 6.75 -11.78 8.70
C GLN A 74 8.22 -11.81 9.16
N SER A 75 9.10 -12.42 8.38
CA SER A 75 10.55 -12.46 8.70
C SER A 75 11.19 -11.08 8.71
N GLN A 76 10.60 -10.11 8.03
CA GLN A 76 11.03 -8.71 8.01
C GLN A 76 10.34 -7.87 9.09
N GLY A 77 9.43 -8.43 9.89
CA GLY A 77 8.80 -7.78 11.04
C GLY A 77 7.34 -7.40 10.88
N SER A 78 6.68 -7.77 9.79
CA SER A 78 5.24 -7.55 9.64
C SER A 78 4.44 -8.43 10.60
N LYS A 79 3.39 -7.86 11.22
CA LYS A 79 2.37 -8.63 11.94
C LYS A 79 1.33 -9.13 10.96
N LEU A 80 0.94 -10.40 11.09
CA LEU A 80 0.00 -11.03 10.18
C LEU A 80 -1.34 -11.29 10.85
N PHE A 81 -2.42 -10.97 10.13
CA PHE A 81 -3.80 -11.18 10.55
C PHE A 81 -4.55 -11.92 9.45
N GLU A 82 -4.96 -13.15 9.73
CA GLU A 82 -5.85 -13.87 8.84
C GLU A 82 -7.29 -13.46 9.15
N ILE A 83 -7.99 -12.99 8.15
CA ILE A 83 -9.38 -12.52 8.29
C ILE A 83 -10.31 -13.33 7.40
N SER A 84 -11.57 -13.47 7.83
CA SER A 84 -12.57 -14.21 7.07
C SER A 84 -12.82 -13.58 5.70
N LYS A 85 -13.31 -14.38 4.75
CA LYS A 85 -13.68 -13.95 3.40
C LYS A 85 -14.57 -12.70 3.43
N ILE A 86 -15.61 -12.75 4.26
CA ILE A 86 -16.60 -11.66 4.40
C ILE A 86 -15.93 -10.39 4.99
N ALA A 87 -15.02 -10.55 5.94
CA ALA A 87 -14.28 -9.42 6.50
C ALA A 87 -13.37 -8.79 5.44
N PHE A 88 -12.73 -9.62 4.61
CA PHE A 88 -11.86 -9.14 3.55
C PHE A 88 -12.64 -8.36 2.49
N GLU A 89 -13.78 -8.85 2.02
CA GLU A 89 -14.68 -8.14 1.10
C GLU A 89 -15.07 -6.75 1.62
N LYS A 90 -15.33 -6.65 2.92
CA LYS A 90 -15.73 -5.38 3.54
C LYS A 90 -14.60 -4.35 3.57
N VAL A 91 -13.35 -4.77 3.69
CA VAL A 91 -12.19 -3.87 3.82
C VAL A 91 -11.49 -3.60 2.48
N ALA A 92 -11.65 -4.46 1.50
CA ALA A 92 -11.06 -4.34 0.18
C ALA A 92 -11.51 -3.07 -0.55
N TYR A 93 -10.58 -2.49 -1.33
CA TYR A 93 -10.87 -1.36 -2.21
C TYR A 93 -11.35 -1.80 -3.59
N ARG A 94 -10.88 -2.98 -4.04
CA ARG A 94 -11.13 -3.49 -5.37
C ARG A 94 -12.40 -4.32 -5.40
N ASP A 95 -13.14 -4.22 -6.50
CA ASP A 95 -14.31 -5.09 -6.76
C ASP A 95 -13.92 -6.57 -6.88
N ARG A 96 -12.67 -6.83 -7.28
CA ARG A 96 -12.07 -8.18 -7.30
C ARG A 96 -10.86 -8.18 -6.37
N PRO A 97 -11.04 -8.54 -5.11
CA PRO A 97 -9.97 -8.59 -4.13
C PRO A 97 -8.87 -9.62 -4.50
N GLU A 98 -7.64 -9.35 -4.06
CA GLU A 98 -6.49 -10.25 -4.25
C GLU A 98 -6.01 -10.87 -2.93
N GLY A 99 -6.82 -10.81 -1.90
CA GLY A 99 -6.58 -11.52 -0.63
C GLY A 99 -5.48 -10.97 0.27
N ILE A 100 -4.86 -9.82 -0.05
CA ILE A 100 -3.79 -9.23 0.77
C ILE A 100 -3.97 -7.71 0.84
N ILE A 101 -3.97 -7.16 2.06
CA ILE A 101 -3.94 -5.72 2.34
C ILE A 101 -2.87 -5.45 3.39
N GLY A 102 -1.92 -4.56 3.08
CA GLY A 102 -0.89 -4.12 4.02
C GLY A 102 -1.12 -2.69 4.52
N ILE A 103 -0.85 -2.46 5.80
CA ILE A 103 -0.76 -1.14 6.41
C ILE A 103 0.71 -0.71 6.38
N ILE A 104 0.99 0.37 5.66
CA ILE A 104 2.34 0.90 5.48
C ILE A 104 2.41 2.30 6.08
N SER A 105 3.53 2.64 6.73
CA SER A 105 3.76 3.98 7.24
C SER A 105 3.87 4.97 6.09
N GLN A 106 3.25 6.15 6.23
CA GLN A 106 3.55 7.26 5.34
C GLN A 106 4.98 7.73 5.57
N TRP A 107 5.65 8.09 4.49
CA TRP A 107 6.91 8.83 4.52
C TRP A 107 6.67 10.23 3.97
N ASN A 108 7.40 11.19 4.47
CA ASN A 108 7.40 12.54 3.95
C ASN A 108 8.79 12.82 3.39
N TYR A 109 8.85 13.06 2.09
CA TYR A 109 10.04 13.58 1.46
C TYR A 109 9.93 15.11 1.32
N SER A 110 10.98 15.82 1.74
CA SER A 110 11.18 17.21 1.42
C SER A 110 12.00 17.32 0.14
N ILE A 111 11.81 18.39 -0.61
CA ILE A 111 12.67 18.69 -1.77
C ILE A 111 14.16 18.71 -1.37
N LYS A 112 14.43 19.11 -0.11
CA LYS A 112 15.79 19.15 0.43
C LYS A 112 16.42 17.77 0.66
N ASP A 113 15.60 16.73 0.74
CA ASP A 113 16.05 15.36 0.98
C ASP A 113 16.34 14.61 -0.32
N LEU A 114 16.08 15.23 -1.48
CA LEU A 114 16.30 14.64 -2.79
C LEU A 114 17.78 14.63 -3.14
N ALA A 115 18.32 13.46 -3.40
CA ALA A 115 19.66 13.30 -4.01
C ALA A 115 19.50 13.39 -5.53
N LEU A 116 19.80 14.55 -6.11
CA LEU A 116 19.60 14.81 -7.53
C LEU A 116 20.94 14.90 -8.25
N SER A 117 20.96 14.46 -9.52
CA SER A 117 22.10 14.66 -10.42
C SER A 117 22.28 16.15 -10.80
N ASN A 118 23.35 16.47 -11.50
CA ASN A 118 23.59 17.81 -12.03
C ASN A 118 23.95 17.73 -13.52
N PRO A 119 23.05 18.14 -14.46
CA PRO A 119 21.71 18.70 -14.21
C PRO A 119 20.69 17.62 -13.83
N PRO A 120 19.66 17.96 -12.99
CA PRO A 120 18.64 17.02 -12.59
C PRO A 120 17.55 16.84 -13.67
N PHE A 121 17.00 15.62 -13.76
CA PHE A 121 15.85 15.37 -14.61
C PHE A 121 14.58 15.21 -13.75
N LEU A 122 13.76 16.24 -13.74
CA LEU A 122 12.56 16.35 -12.89
C LEU A 122 11.30 16.46 -13.71
N LEU A 123 10.20 15.91 -13.16
CA LEU A 123 8.86 16.13 -13.68
C LEU A 123 8.02 16.86 -12.63
N ILE A 124 7.43 17.99 -13.03
CA ILE A 124 6.50 18.76 -12.18
C ILE A 124 5.10 18.58 -12.76
N VAL A 125 4.17 18.18 -11.92
CA VAL A 125 2.76 18.00 -12.28
C VAL A 125 1.88 18.78 -11.32
N GLU A 126 0.83 19.39 -11.85
CA GLU A 126 -0.09 20.24 -11.10
C GLU A 126 -1.53 19.75 -11.26
N SER A 127 -2.32 19.87 -10.20
CA SER A 127 -3.77 19.62 -10.19
C SER A 127 -4.20 18.25 -10.72
N ILE A 128 -3.46 17.21 -10.38
CA ILE A 128 -3.84 15.84 -10.76
C ILE A 128 -5.04 15.37 -9.93
N GLU A 129 -6.19 15.21 -10.58
CA GLU A 129 -7.44 14.83 -9.93
C GLU A 129 -7.64 13.32 -9.78
N LYS A 130 -7.23 12.54 -10.79
CA LYS A 130 -7.50 11.10 -10.83
C LYS A 130 -6.27 10.28 -10.44
N PRO A 131 -6.39 9.38 -9.44
CA PRO A 131 -5.28 8.52 -9.01
C PRO A 131 -4.70 7.67 -10.15
N GLY A 132 -5.54 7.22 -11.09
CA GLY A 132 -5.11 6.46 -12.26
C GLY A 132 -4.19 7.25 -13.20
N ASN A 133 -4.46 8.55 -13.38
CA ASN A 133 -3.62 9.44 -14.18
C ASN A 133 -2.26 9.60 -13.52
N LEU A 134 -2.23 9.87 -12.21
CA LEU A 134 -0.99 9.98 -11.46
C LEU A 134 -0.17 8.69 -11.55
N GLY A 135 -0.81 7.52 -11.36
CA GLY A 135 -0.13 6.23 -11.49
C GLY A 135 0.45 5.99 -12.89
N THR A 136 -0.19 6.48 -13.95
CA THR A 136 0.34 6.41 -15.31
C THR A 136 1.54 7.33 -15.49
N ILE A 137 1.44 8.57 -15.00
CA ILE A 137 2.53 9.54 -15.02
C ILE A 137 3.76 9.00 -14.30
N LEU A 138 3.58 8.45 -13.09
CA LEU A 138 4.68 7.88 -12.30
C LEU A 138 5.36 6.71 -13.01
N ARG A 139 4.61 5.81 -13.65
CA ARG A 139 5.19 4.71 -14.43
C ARG A 139 5.97 5.20 -15.65
N THR A 140 5.46 6.22 -16.33
CA THR A 140 6.15 6.81 -17.48
C THR A 140 7.41 7.56 -17.06
N ALA A 141 7.34 8.30 -15.95
CA ALA A 141 8.47 9.00 -15.38
C ALA A 141 9.61 8.03 -14.97
N ASP A 142 9.25 6.93 -14.29
CA ASP A 142 10.19 5.86 -13.92
C ASP A 142 10.86 5.26 -15.16
N ALA A 143 10.08 4.92 -16.19
CA ALA A 143 10.61 4.37 -17.44
C ALA A 143 11.51 5.36 -18.22
N ALA A 144 11.27 6.66 -18.08
CA ALA A 144 12.07 7.72 -18.71
C ALA A 144 13.32 8.11 -17.90
N GLY A 145 13.51 7.53 -16.70
CA GLY A 145 14.63 7.86 -15.83
C GLY A 145 14.49 9.22 -15.13
N VAL A 146 13.26 9.70 -14.92
CA VAL A 146 13.00 10.89 -14.12
C VAL A 146 13.40 10.64 -12.67
N GLU A 147 14.20 11.53 -12.10
CA GLU A 147 14.75 11.35 -10.75
C GLU A 147 13.75 11.67 -9.64
N ALA A 148 12.87 12.65 -9.89
CA ALA A 148 11.78 12.94 -8.97
C ALA A 148 10.56 13.53 -9.70
N VAL A 149 9.37 13.19 -9.18
CA VAL A 149 8.09 13.78 -9.59
C VAL A 149 7.60 14.70 -8.48
N ILE A 150 7.42 15.98 -8.78
CA ILE A 150 6.91 16.99 -7.86
C ILE A 150 5.44 17.21 -8.17
N CYS A 151 4.56 16.92 -7.22
CA CYS A 151 3.13 17.11 -7.36
C CYS A 151 2.69 18.40 -6.64
N CYS A 152 2.23 19.37 -7.40
CA CYS A 152 1.68 20.64 -6.91
C CYS A 152 0.14 20.55 -6.92
N ASP A 153 -0.52 21.15 -5.90
CA ASP A 153 -1.98 21.21 -5.77
C ASP A 153 -2.69 19.87 -6.07
N SER A 154 -2.14 18.79 -5.52
CA SER A 154 -2.67 17.46 -5.77
C SER A 154 -4.04 17.29 -5.09
N VAL A 155 -5.08 17.14 -5.89
CA VAL A 155 -6.45 16.85 -5.44
C VAL A 155 -6.60 15.37 -5.11
N THR A 156 -5.81 14.51 -5.77
CA THR A 156 -5.79 13.07 -5.50
C THR A 156 -4.98 12.73 -4.24
N ASN A 157 -5.27 11.59 -3.65
CA ASN A 157 -4.46 11.05 -2.55
C ASN A 157 -3.09 10.61 -3.10
N LEU A 158 -2.05 11.22 -2.60
CA LEU A 158 -0.66 10.80 -2.79
C LEU A 158 -0.28 9.77 -1.76
#